data_62d5c76c0fdf6fbfb53b36b1224a1bf5
#
_entry.id   62d5c76c0fdf6fbfb53b36b1224a1bf5
#
_cell.length_a   1.000
_cell.length_b   1.000
_cell.length_c   1.000
_cell.angle_alpha   90.00
_cell.angle_beta   90.00
_cell.angle_gamma   90.00
#
_symmetry.space_group_name_H-M   'P 1'
#
loop_
_entity.id
_entity.type
_entity.pdbx_description
1 polymer ?
#
loop_
_entity_poly.entity_id
_entity_poly.type
_entity_poly.pdbx_seq_one_letter_code
_entity_poly.pdbx_strand_id
1 'polypeptide(L)'
;MKKNLLILLAALVLSGTLSAQQYEFRTIVDNPSTSLKHQGRTGTCWCFATISFLESELMRMGREPLDLSEMFIVRNVYKTRYFDNYLRTGQGNLGPGSVSHTATKAIARYGLIPDAAYPGIQYDAPGHNHSELQGYINAISQVPVRMKKMSPESGQLLDALLDIYLGKVPQTFLYNGKEYTPLSFARYLGLNMDDYVEITSFTHHPFYTRVPVEIPDNWEHELYYNVPLDEYMAIADHALNNGFTLAWDGTLTKDFSQEKGVALEISADPSADEVNVTQDIRQEWFETFSTVDDHLMHVTGIAKDQDGVTYYITKNSWGESGKYKGFMYMSEQYFRARCIGYMVHKDAIPKDIRKKMGL
;
A
#
# COMPACT_ATOMS: atom_id res chain seq x y z
N MET A 1 -57.23 46.71 40.36
CA MET A 1 -55.86 46.94 39.85
C MET A 1 -55.04 45.69 40.15
N LYS A 2 -54.90 44.78 39.17
CA LYS A 2 -54.11 43.54 39.31
C LYS A 2 -52.80 43.75 38.49
N LYS A 3 -51.64 43.74 39.20
CA LYS A 3 -50.35 43.77 38.57
C LYS A 3 -49.95 42.37 38.12
N ASN A 4 -49.80 42.12 36.82
CA ASN A 4 -49.26 40.89 36.31
C ASN A 4 -47.73 40.97 36.33
N LEU A 5 -47.13 40.06 37.06
CA LEU A 5 -45.67 39.86 37.12
C LEU A 5 -45.30 38.87 36.02
N LEU A 6 -44.68 39.32 34.94
CA LEU A 6 -44.07 38.47 33.91
C LEU A 6 -42.71 37.95 34.43
N ILE A 7 -42.63 36.64 34.66
CA ILE A 7 -41.38 35.97 34.93
C ILE A 7 -40.79 35.56 33.59
N LEU A 8 -39.70 36.22 33.18
CA LEU A 8 -38.89 35.83 31.99
C LEU A 8 -37.95 34.68 32.41
N LEU A 9 -38.28 33.46 31.97
CA LEU A 9 -37.35 32.33 32.07
C LEU A 9 -36.31 32.46 30.95
N ALA A 10 -35.08 32.88 31.26
CA ALA A 10 -33.96 32.82 30.36
C ALA A 10 -33.43 31.36 30.32
N ALA A 11 -33.80 30.64 29.29
CA ALA A 11 -33.19 29.32 28.98
C ALA A 11 -31.78 29.59 28.46
N LEU A 12 -30.75 29.35 29.28
CA LEU A 12 -29.37 29.25 28.82
C LEU A 12 -29.25 27.98 27.99
N VAL A 13 -29.29 28.14 26.67
CA VAL A 13 -28.87 27.07 25.74
C VAL A 13 -27.34 27.04 25.83
N LEU A 14 -26.79 26.13 26.61
CA LEU A 14 -25.40 25.72 26.45
C LEU A 14 -25.27 25.01 25.09
N SER A 15 -25.00 25.78 24.06
CA SER A 15 -24.46 25.24 22.82
C SER A 15 -23.03 24.77 23.12
N GLY A 16 -22.90 23.54 23.58
CA GLY A 16 -21.62 22.84 23.55
C GLY A 16 -21.19 22.79 22.09
N THR A 17 -20.26 23.67 21.71
CA THR A 17 -19.49 23.48 20.49
C THR A 17 -18.78 22.16 20.66
N LEU A 18 -19.20 21.12 19.96
CA LEU A 18 -18.37 19.95 19.70
C LEU A 18 -17.11 20.51 19.00
N SER A 19 -16.07 20.79 19.80
CA SER A 19 -14.75 21.07 19.27
C SER A 19 -14.35 19.82 18.51
N ALA A 20 -14.23 19.90 17.20
CA ALA A 20 -13.62 18.82 16.43
C ALA A 20 -12.28 18.54 17.08
N GLN A 21 -12.06 17.32 17.55
CA GLN A 21 -10.82 16.92 18.22
C GLN A 21 -9.65 17.30 17.32
N GLN A 22 -8.86 18.26 17.74
CA GLN A 22 -7.72 18.76 16.99
C GLN A 22 -6.50 17.95 17.43
N TYR A 23 -6.04 17.05 16.55
CA TYR A 23 -4.82 16.30 16.77
C TYR A 23 -3.60 17.20 16.57
N GLU A 24 -2.69 17.18 17.56
CA GLU A 24 -1.36 17.78 17.50
C GLU A 24 -0.32 16.66 17.57
N PHE A 25 0.39 16.44 16.49
CA PHE A 25 1.35 15.35 16.41
C PHE A 25 2.77 15.84 16.66
N ARG A 26 3.48 15.09 17.50
CA ARG A 26 4.93 15.20 17.67
C ARG A 26 5.61 14.01 17.03
N THR A 27 6.38 14.24 15.96
CA THR A 27 7.19 13.24 15.31
C THR A 27 8.22 12.64 16.27
N ILE A 28 8.30 11.32 16.34
CA ILE A 28 9.30 10.55 17.10
C ILE A 28 10.41 10.12 16.16
N VAL A 29 10.04 9.51 15.03
CA VAL A 29 10.94 9.14 13.96
C VAL A 29 10.22 9.33 12.62
N ASP A 30 10.92 9.81 11.62
CA ASP A 30 10.43 9.93 10.24
C ASP A 30 11.59 9.58 9.30
N ASN A 31 11.51 8.42 8.70
CA ASN A 31 12.53 7.92 7.80
C ASN A 31 12.38 8.56 6.42
N PRO A 32 13.48 8.86 5.73
CA PRO A 32 13.42 9.54 4.44
C PRO A 32 12.56 8.80 3.42
N SER A 33 11.73 9.56 2.70
CA SER A 33 10.94 9.08 1.56
C SER A 33 11.01 10.08 0.40
N THR A 34 10.79 9.61 -0.80
CA THR A 34 10.74 10.44 -2.01
C THR A 34 9.48 11.33 -2.04
N SER A 35 9.35 12.19 -3.04
CA SER A 35 8.18 13.06 -3.22
C SER A 35 6.88 12.25 -3.34
N LEU A 36 5.77 12.91 -3.05
CA LEU A 36 4.44 12.35 -3.19
C LEU A 36 4.07 12.17 -4.66
N LYS A 37 3.45 11.04 -4.96
CA LYS A 37 2.94 10.72 -6.29
C LYS A 37 1.42 10.58 -6.27
N HIS A 38 0.81 10.58 -7.45
CA HIS A 38 -0.63 10.43 -7.61
C HIS A 38 -0.93 9.26 -8.54
N GLN A 39 -1.45 8.15 -7.97
CA GLN A 39 -1.80 6.96 -8.76
C GLN A 39 -2.95 7.21 -9.77
N GLY A 40 -3.73 8.26 -9.59
CA GLY A 40 -4.88 8.56 -10.43
C GLY A 40 -6.00 7.53 -10.30
N ARG A 41 -6.62 7.18 -11.43
CA ARG A 41 -7.71 6.20 -11.51
C ARG A 41 -7.19 4.87 -12.06
N THR A 42 -6.35 4.18 -11.30
CA THR A 42 -5.64 2.99 -11.81
C THR A 42 -5.85 1.73 -10.97
N GLY A 43 -6.16 1.85 -9.67
CA GLY A 43 -6.17 0.71 -8.75
C GLY A 43 -4.77 0.10 -8.55
N THR A 44 -3.71 0.90 -8.72
CA THR A 44 -2.31 0.44 -8.65
C THR A 44 -1.58 0.94 -7.39
N CYS A 45 -2.33 1.22 -6.31
CA CYS A 45 -1.79 1.64 -5.00
C CYS A 45 -0.67 0.72 -4.52
N TRP A 46 -0.81 -0.59 -4.73
CA TRP A 46 0.20 -1.58 -4.39
C TRP A 46 1.57 -1.27 -5.01
N CYS A 47 1.60 -0.84 -6.26
CA CYS A 47 2.85 -0.52 -6.95
C CYS A 47 3.43 0.80 -6.44
N PHE A 48 2.60 1.85 -6.26
CA PHE A 48 3.03 3.14 -5.73
C PHE A 48 3.59 3.03 -4.31
N ALA A 49 2.91 2.29 -3.43
CA ALA A 49 3.37 2.06 -2.07
C ALA A 49 4.69 1.26 -2.02
N THR A 50 4.78 0.17 -2.78
CA THR A 50 5.97 -0.68 -2.80
C THR A 50 7.16 0.01 -3.44
N ILE A 51 6.97 0.75 -4.54
CA ILE A 51 8.06 1.53 -5.16
C ILE A 51 8.52 2.63 -4.21
N SER A 52 7.63 3.38 -3.58
CA SER A 52 8.00 4.37 -2.58
C SER A 52 8.79 3.77 -1.40
N PHE A 53 8.41 2.58 -0.94
CA PHE A 53 9.16 1.81 0.05
C PHE A 53 10.58 1.45 -0.45
N LEU A 54 10.73 0.94 -1.67
CA LEU A 54 12.03 0.59 -2.25
C LEU A 54 12.90 1.81 -2.54
N GLU A 55 12.31 2.96 -2.88
CA GLU A 55 13.01 4.24 -3.00
C GLU A 55 13.60 4.68 -1.64
N SER A 56 12.86 4.48 -0.54
CA SER A 56 13.38 4.72 0.81
C SER A 56 14.49 3.73 1.17
N GLU A 57 14.41 2.47 0.75
CA GLU A 57 15.50 1.50 0.93
C GLU A 57 16.77 1.93 0.18
N LEU A 58 16.66 2.48 -1.03
CA LEU A 58 17.79 3.05 -1.75
C LEU A 58 18.43 4.21 -0.95
N MET A 59 17.62 5.10 -0.39
CA MET A 59 18.10 6.21 0.45
C MET A 59 18.76 5.68 1.72
N ARG A 60 18.19 4.67 2.38
CA ARG A 60 18.78 3.98 3.54
C ARG A 60 20.15 3.35 3.21
N MET A 61 20.31 2.82 2.00
CA MET A 61 21.58 2.29 1.47
C MET A 61 22.58 3.38 1.08
N GLY A 62 22.26 4.66 1.30
CA GLY A 62 23.14 5.81 0.98
C GLY A 62 23.10 6.23 -0.49
N ARG A 63 22.05 5.86 -1.24
CA ARG A 63 21.84 6.37 -2.59
C ARG A 63 21.13 7.72 -2.55
N GLU A 64 21.38 8.55 -3.57
CA GLU A 64 20.59 9.75 -3.78
C GLU A 64 19.12 9.39 -4.03
N PRO A 65 18.17 10.27 -3.65
CA PRO A 65 16.76 10.08 -3.94
C PRO A 65 16.53 9.82 -5.43
N LEU A 66 15.83 8.75 -5.73
CA LEU A 66 15.57 8.31 -7.10
C LEU A 66 14.09 8.02 -7.26
N ASP A 67 13.51 8.59 -8.31
CA ASP A 67 12.14 8.38 -8.74
C ASP A 67 12.09 7.21 -9.72
N LEU A 68 11.46 6.10 -9.31
CA LEU A 68 11.33 4.88 -10.10
C LEU A 68 9.94 4.79 -10.75
N SER A 69 9.86 4.21 -11.94
CA SER A 69 8.61 4.06 -12.68
C SER A 69 7.74 2.94 -12.13
N GLU A 70 6.61 3.29 -11.54
CA GLU A 70 5.54 2.35 -11.20
C GLU A 70 4.93 1.74 -12.46
N MET A 71 4.75 2.55 -13.49
CA MET A 71 4.07 2.12 -14.71
C MET A 71 4.85 1.08 -15.50
N PHE A 72 6.17 1.04 -15.38
CA PHE A 72 6.98 -0.04 -15.93
C PHE A 72 6.63 -1.38 -15.28
N ILE A 73 6.49 -1.39 -13.96
CA ILE A 73 6.12 -2.59 -13.19
C ILE A 73 4.67 -2.98 -13.50
N VAL A 74 3.73 -2.04 -13.42
CA VAL A 74 2.31 -2.25 -13.72
C VAL A 74 2.10 -2.85 -15.10
N ARG A 75 2.76 -2.31 -16.13
CA ARG A 75 2.72 -2.84 -17.50
C ARG A 75 3.11 -4.32 -17.56
N ASN A 76 4.21 -4.67 -16.93
CA ASN A 76 4.70 -6.05 -16.93
C ASN A 76 3.79 -7.00 -16.14
N VAL A 77 3.19 -6.51 -15.06
CA VAL A 77 2.20 -7.27 -14.28
C VAL A 77 0.91 -7.49 -15.08
N TYR A 78 0.41 -6.49 -15.82
CA TYR A 78 -0.74 -6.70 -16.72
C TYR A 78 -0.47 -7.82 -17.76
N LYS A 79 0.74 -7.90 -18.31
CA LYS A 79 1.13 -8.99 -19.23
C LYS A 79 1.14 -10.35 -18.52
N THR A 80 1.69 -10.40 -17.32
CA THR A 80 1.75 -11.63 -16.51
C THR A 80 0.33 -12.12 -16.16
N ARG A 81 -0.54 -11.21 -15.70
CA ARG A 81 -1.95 -11.53 -15.37
C ARG A 81 -2.77 -11.97 -16.58
N TYR A 82 -2.57 -11.36 -17.73
CA TYR A 82 -3.23 -11.76 -18.98
C TYR A 82 -2.92 -13.22 -19.33
N PHE A 83 -1.66 -13.63 -19.19
CA PHE A 83 -1.24 -15.00 -19.43
C PHE A 83 -1.72 -15.95 -18.33
N ASP A 84 -1.64 -15.56 -17.05
CA ASP A 84 -2.14 -16.35 -15.92
C ASP A 84 -3.65 -16.62 -16.06
N ASN A 85 -4.43 -15.60 -16.42
CA ASN A 85 -5.87 -15.75 -16.67
C ASN A 85 -6.16 -16.79 -17.75
N TYR A 86 -5.39 -16.82 -18.82
CA TYR A 86 -5.51 -17.83 -19.87
C TYR A 86 -5.23 -19.24 -19.31
N LEU A 87 -4.15 -19.41 -18.57
CA LEU A 87 -3.79 -20.71 -17.97
C LEU A 87 -4.83 -21.19 -16.94
N ARG A 88 -5.50 -20.26 -16.27
CA ARG A 88 -6.63 -20.54 -15.35
C ARG A 88 -7.98 -20.61 -16.07
N THR A 89 -7.98 -20.82 -17.38
CA THR A 89 -9.20 -20.97 -18.19
C THR A 89 -10.17 -19.78 -18.10
N GLY A 90 -9.64 -18.56 -17.90
CA GLY A 90 -10.42 -17.33 -17.77
C GLY A 90 -10.91 -17.05 -16.36
N GLN A 91 -10.43 -17.78 -15.34
CA GLN A 91 -10.79 -17.61 -13.93
C GLN A 91 -9.66 -16.93 -13.13
N GLY A 92 -8.66 -16.37 -13.80
CA GLY A 92 -7.59 -15.61 -13.17
C GLY A 92 -8.06 -14.21 -12.72
N ASN A 93 -7.35 -13.62 -11.77
CA ASN A 93 -7.60 -12.25 -11.37
C ASN A 93 -6.99 -11.27 -12.39
N LEU A 94 -7.82 -10.63 -13.22
CA LEU A 94 -7.43 -9.60 -14.18
C LEU A 94 -7.60 -8.17 -13.65
N GLY A 95 -7.99 -8.01 -12.40
CA GLY A 95 -8.15 -6.70 -11.76
C GLY A 95 -6.84 -5.90 -11.73
N PRO A 96 -6.90 -4.58 -11.51
CA PRO A 96 -5.70 -3.74 -11.42
C PRO A 96 -5.00 -3.82 -10.05
N GLY A 97 -5.72 -4.24 -8.99
CA GLY A 97 -5.21 -4.39 -7.63
C GLY A 97 -4.21 -5.54 -7.49
N SER A 98 -3.30 -5.46 -6.57
CA SER A 98 -2.32 -6.48 -6.19
C SER A 98 -1.69 -6.15 -4.84
N VAL A 99 -0.66 -6.88 -4.47
CA VAL A 99 0.08 -6.74 -3.20
C VAL A 99 1.58 -6.53 -3.45
N SER A 100 2.34 -6.23 -2.41
CA SER A 100 3.74 -5.79 -2.52
C SER A 100 4.66 -6.82 -3.20
N HIS A 101 4.51 -8.12 -2.92
CA HIS A 101 5.37 -9.14 -3.55
C HIS A 101 5.23 -9.21 -5.06
N THR A 102 4.08 -8.84 -5.61
CA THR A 102 3.91 -8.77 -7.07
C THR A 102 4.86 -7.75 -7.70
N ALA A 103 5.09 -6.60 -7.03
CA ALA A 103 6.07 -5.63 -7.50
C ALA A 103 7.50 -6.17 -7.38
N THR A 104 7.88 -6.75 -6.26
CA THR A 104 9.24 -7.28 -6.08
C THR A 104 9.55 -8.43 -7.03
N LYS A 105 8.59 -9.33 -7.30
CA LYS A 105 8.73 -10.40 -8.32
C LYS A 105 8.86 -9.82 -9.73
N ALA A 106 8.06 -8.81 -10.07
CA ALA A 106 8.17 -8.13 -11.36
C ALA A 106 9.54 -7.44 -11.51
N ILE A 107 10.05 -6.79 -10.47
CA ILE A 107 11.38 -6.19 -10.45
C ILE A 107 12.48 -7.24 -10.64
N ALA A 108 12.43 -8.34 -9.93
CA ALA A 108 13.38 -9.44 -10.06
C ALA A 108 13.41 -9.99 -11.50
N ARG A 109 12.27 -10.04 -12.16
CA ARG A 109 12.13 -10.60 -13.51
C ARG A 109 12.43 -9.60 -14.62
N TYR A 110 12.00 -8.36 -14.49
CA TYR A 110 12.01 -7.37 -15.59
C TYR A 110 12.96 -6.21 -15.33
N GLY A 111 13.42 -6.00 -14.10
CA GLY A 111 14.29 -4.90 -13.71
C GLY A 111 13.53 -3.64 -13.30
N LEU A 112 14.22 -2.51 -13.36
CA LEU A 112 13.74 -1.19 -12.96
C LEU A 112 14.11 -0.14 -14.03
N ILE A 113 13.31 0.92 -14.10
CA ILE A 113 13.55 2.10 -14.95
C ILE A 113 13.26 3.35 -14.10
N PRO A 114 14.02 4.46 -14.23
CA PRO A 114 13.63 5.75 -13.68
C PRO A 114 12.31 6.25 -14.26
N ASP A 115 11.48 6.93 -13.47
CA ASP A 115 10.20 7.49 -13.94
C ASP A 115 10.39 8.42 -15.14
N ALA A 116 11.43 9.25 -15.13
CA ALA A 116 11.76 10.15 -16.24
C ALA A 116 12.01 9.42 -17.58
N ALA A 117 12.37 8.14 -17.56
CA ALA A 117 12.56 7.35 -18.78
C ALA A 117 11.28 6.60 -19.21
N TYR A 118 10.34 6.38 -18.30
CA TYR A 118 9.07 5.73 -18.59
C TYR A 118 7.97 6.14 -17.60
N PRO A 119 7.36 7.31 -17.75
CA PRO A 119 6.31 7.79 -16.85
C PRO A 119 4.96 7.08 -17.04
N GLY A 120 4.76 6.34 -18.14
CA GLY A 120 3.51 5.63 -18.42
C GLY A 120 2.31 6.54 -18.64
N ILE A 121 2.54 7.79 -19.04
CA ILE A 121 1.51 8.76 -19.41
C ILE A 121 1.68 9.13 -20.90
N GLN A 122 0.59 9.07 -21.66
CA GLN A 122 0.58 9.36 -23.08
C GLN A 122 -0.45 10.45 -23.39
N TYR A 123 -0.28 11.12 -24.54
CA TYR A 123 -1.24 12.08 -25.11
C TYR A 123 -1.57 13.26 -24.19
N ASP A 124 -0.58 13.80 -23.46
CA ASP A 124 -0.74 14.92 -22.53
C ASP A 124 -1.86 14.71 -21.50
N ALA A 125 -2.10 13.45 -21.12
CA ALA A 125 -3.08 13.12 -20.10
C ALA A 125 -2.70 13.78 -18.76
N PRO A 126 -3.66 14.32 -18.02
CA PRO A 126 -3.37 15.05 -16.76
C PRO A 126 -2.94 14.13 -15.61
N GLY A 127 -2.93 12.83 -15.83
CA GLY A 127 -2.56 11.79 -14.85
C GLY A 127 -2.96 10.41 -15.32
N HIS A 128 -2.67 9.42 -14.50
CA HIS A 128 -2.97 8.03 -14.80
C HIS A 128 -4.48 7.75 -14.75
N ASN A 129 -4.99 7.08 -15.78
CA ASN A 129 -6.36 6.56 -15.82
C ASN A 129 -6.38 5.26 -16.64
N HIS A 130 -6.55 4.13 -15.96
CA HIS A 130 -6.54 2.81 -16.60
C HIS A 130 -7.94 2.22 -16.80
N SER A 131 -9.01 2.99 -16.58
CA SER A 131 -10.39 2.46 -16.65
C SER A 131 -10.71 1.87 -18.02
N GLU A 132 -10.36 2.59 -19.11
CA GLU A 132 -10.57 2.10 -20.47
C GLU A 132 -9.59 0.98 -20.84
N LEU A 133 -8.31 1.14 -20.50
CA LEU A 133 -7.27 0.12 -20.71
C LEU A 133 -7.68 -1.21 -20.07
N GLN A 134 -8.14 -1.19 -18.82
CA GLN A 134 -8.60 -2.39 -18.12
C GLN A 134 -9.81 -3.02 -18.82
N GLY A 135 -10.74 -2.21 -19.34
CA GLY A 135 -11.86 -2.68 -20.13
C GLY A 135 -11.41 -3.44 -21.38
N TYR A 136 -10.43 -2.91 -22.12
CA TYR A 136 -9.87 -3.58 -23.29
C TYR A 136 -9.10 -4.85 -22.92
N ILE A 137 -8.27 -4.84 -21.88
CA ILE A 137 -7.55 -6.04 -21.42
C ILE A 137 -8.56 -7.15 -21.10
N ASN A 138 -9.63 -6.84 -20.35
CA ASN A 138 -10.68 -7.81 -20.03
C ASN A 138 -11.36 -8.36 -21.30
N ALA A 139 -11.68 -7.49 -22.25
CA ALA A 139 -12.35 -7.90 -23.48
C ALA A 139 -11.47 -8.82 -24.34
N ILE A 140 -10.21 -8.45 -24.59
CA ILE A 140 -9.31 -9.24 -25.43
C ILE A 140 -8.87 -10.55 -24.75
N SER A 141 -8.85 -10.62 -23.42
CA SER A 141 -8.48 -11.83 -22.67
C SER A 141 -9.45 -12.99 -22.88
N GLN A 142 -10.70 -12.71 -23.26
CA GLN A 142 -11.71 -13.74 -23.52
C GLN A 142 -11.46 -14.51 -24.82
N VAL A 143 -10.75 -13.92 -25.78
CA VAL A 143 -10.54 -14.53 -27.09
C VAL A 143 -9.68 -15.79 -26.99
N PRO A 144 -8.45 -15.75 -26.43
CA PRO A 144 -7.62 -16.95 -26.33
C PRO A 144 -8.25 -18.04 -25.46
N VAL A 145 -9.02 -17.66 -24.42
CA VAL A 145 -9.74 -18.62 -23.57
C VAL A 145 -10.80 -19.37 -24.38
N ARG A 146 -11.66 -18.65 -25.13
CA ARG A 146 -12.68 -19.28 -25.98
C ARG A 146 -12.08 -20.14 -27.11
N MET A 147 -10.98 -19.65 -27.66
CA MET A 147 -10.25 -20.40 -28.73
C MET A 147 -9.42 -21.57 -28.20
N LYS A 148 -9.26 -21.66 -26.85
CA LYS A 148 -8.38 -22.64 -26.17
C LYS A 148 -6.95 -22.61 -26.73
N LYS A 149 -6.50 -21.42 -27.14
CA LYS A 149 -5.20 -21.21 -27.74
C LYS A 149 -4.72 -19.78 -27.52
N MET A 150 -3.55 -19.66 -26.89
CA MET A 150 -2.82 -18.39 -26.80
C MET A 150 -1.90 -18.30 -28.02
N SER A 151 -2.27 -17.51 -29.01
CA SER A 151 -1.42 -17.29 -30.19
C SER A 151 -0.37 -16.20 -29.95
N PRO A 152 0.73 -16.17 -30.70
CA PRO A 152 1.70 -15.08 -30.65
C PRO A 152 1.06 -13.70 -30.88
N GLU A 153 0.06 -13.64 -31.77
CA GLU A 153 -0.68 -12.40 -32.08
C GLU A 153 -1.46 -11.88 -30.87
N SER A 154 -1.95 -12.74 -29.98
CA SER A 154 -2.62 -12.33 -28.74
C SER A 154 -1.69 -11.54 -27.83
N GLY A 155 -0.43 -11.96 -27.71
CA GLY A 155 0.60 -11.23 -26.97
C GLY A 155 0.98 -9.90 -27.64
N GLN A 156 1.13 -9.91 -28.97
CA GLN A 156 1.43 -8.69 -29.76
C GLN A 156 0.29 -7.66 -29.66
N LEU A 157 -0.96 -8.11 -29.68
CA LEU A 157 -2.12 -7.24 -29.51
C LEU A 157 -2.13 -6.58 -28.12
N LEU A 158 -1.85 -7.35 -27.07
CA LEU A 158 -1.73 -6.80 -25.72
C LEU A 158 -0.56 -5.79 -25.64
N ASP A 159 0.60 -6.10 -26.22
CA ASP A 159 1.74 -5.17 -26.25
C ASP A 159 1.39 -3.88 -26.99
N ALA A 160 0.71 -3.95 -28.13
CA ALA A 160 0.27 -2.77 -28.88
C ALA A 160 -0.75 -1.94 -28.08
N LEU A 161 -1.68 -2.58 -27.37
CA LEU A 161 -2.62 -1.91 -26.50
C LEU A 161 -1.90 -1.18 -25.37
N LEU A 162 -0.97 -1.85 -24.70
CA LEU A 162 -0.17 -1.25 -23.64
C LEU A 162 0.74 -0.11 -24.15
N ASP A 163 1.26 -0.22 -25.38
CA ASP A 163 2.04 0.85 -26.01
C ASP A 163 1.20 2.11 -26.27
N ILE A 164 -0.08 1.95 -26.62
CA ILE A 164 -1.00 3.07 -26.83
C ILE A 164 -1.27 3.82 -25.52
N TYR A 165 -1.54 3.12 -24.43
CA TYR A 165 -1.95 3.71 -23.16
C TYR A 165 -0.79 4.13 -22.26
N LEU A 166 0.29 3.35 -22.23
CA LEU A 166 1.42 3.51 -21.32
C LEU A 166 2.73 3.91 -22.01
N GLY A 167 2.75 3.89 -23.34
CA GLY A 167 3.96 4.13 -24.12
C GLY A 167 4.84 2.90 -24.31
N LYS A 168 5.74 2.99 -25.27
CA LYS A 168 6.72 1.93 -25.55
C LYS A 168 7.81 1.92 -24.49
N VAL A 169 8.10 0.74 -23.96
CA VAL A 169 9.22 0.55 -23.04
C VAL A 169 10.53 0.72 -23.80
N PRO A 170 11.44 1.61 -23.36
CA PRO A 170 12.76 1.73 -23.97
C PRO A 170 13.57 0.46 -23.67
N GLN A 171 14.28 -0.03 -24.67
CA GLN A 171 15.22 -1.17 -24.49
C GLN A 171 16.40 -0.79 -23.64
N THR A 172 16.91 0.45 -23.82
CA THR A 172 17.97 1.08 -23.04
C THR A 172 17.61 2.52 -22.73
N PHE A 173 18.19 3.09 -21.68
CA PHE A 173 18.04 4.48 -21.28
C PHE A 173 19.31 4.99 -20.64
N LEU A 174 19.48 6.30 -20.62
CA LEU A 174 20.62 6.96 -19.98
C LEU A 174 20.28 7.33 -18.53
N TYR A 175 21.17 6.99 -17.61
CA TYR A 175 21.15 7.45 -16.24
C TYR A 175 22.55 7.86 -15.79
N ASN A 176 22.71 9.10 -15.34
CA ASN A 176 24.01 9.69 -14.98
C ASN A 176 25.09 9.51 -16.06
N GLY A 177 24.72 9.70 -17.33
CA GLY A 177 25.62 9.61 -18.48
C GLY A 177 26.01 8.20 -18.90
N LYS A 178 25.46 7.16 -18.27
CA LYS A 178 25.69 5.75 -18.61
C LYS A 178 24.42 5.10 -19.13
N GLU A 179 24.55 4.23 -20.12
CA GLU A 179 23.46 3.49 -20.71
C GLU A 179 23.16 2.21 -19.90
N TYR A 180 21.88 1.96 -19.67
CA TYR A 180 21.39 0.78 -18.96
C TYR A 180 20.21 0.14 -19.67
N THR A 181 20.10 -1.18 -19.55
CA THR A 181 18.82 -1.91 -19.71
C THR A 181 18.10 -1.94 -18.36
N PRO A 182 16.77 -2.19 -18.29
CA PRO A 182 16.06 -2.30 -17.02
C PRO A 182 16.71 -3.28 -16.03
N LEU A 183 17.12 -4.46 -16.50
CA LEU A 183 17.79 -5.46 -15.64
C LEU A 183 19.19 -5.03 -15.18
N SER A 184 19.97 -4.36 -16.04
CA SER A 184 21.28 -3.88 -15.64
C SER A 184 21.18 -2.70 -14.66
N PHE A 185 20.12 -1.91 -14.75
CA PHE A 185 19.85 -0.82 -13.83
C PHE A 185 19.43 -1.32 -12.45
N ALA A 186 18.52 -2.32 -12.36
CA ALA A 186 18.18 -2.95 -11.10
C ALA A 186 19.42 -3.52 -10.39
N ARG A 187 20.33 -4.18 -11.13
CA ARG A 187 21.61 -4.64 -10.57
C ARG A 187 22.52 -3.50 -10.11
N TYR A 188 22.57 -2.39 -10.85
CA TYR A 188 23.34 -1.20 -10.46
C TYR A 188 22.80 -0.58 -9.16
N LEU A 189 21.48 -0.57 -8.95
CA LEU A 189 20.86 -0.06 -7.73
C LEU A 189 21.21 -0.92 -6.52
N GLY A 190 21.37 -2.23 -6.70
CA GLY A 190 21.81 -3.16 -5.66
C GLY A 190 20.70 -3.64 -4.73
N LEU A 191 19.43 -3.42 -5.10
CA LEU A 191 18.28 -3.98 -4.37
C LEU A 191 18.21 -5.49 -4.63
N ASN A 192 18.19 -6.29 -3.57
CA ASN A 192 17.96 -7.72 -3.64
C ASN A 192 16.52 -8.02 -3.19
N MET A 193 15.67 -8.45 -4.11
CA MET A 193 14.25 -8.67 -3.83
C MET A 193 13.99 -9.78 -2.80
N ASP A 194 14.93 -10.70 -2.60
CA ASP A 194 14.85 -11.74 -1.57
C ASP A 194 15.09 -11.24 -0.13
N ASP A 195 15.47 -9.97 0.01
CA ASP A 195 15.65 -9.34 1.32
C ASP A 195 14.34 -8.75 1.88
N TYR A 196 13.28 -8.69 1.06
CA TYR A 196 12.00 -8.14 1.43
C TYR A 196 11.00 -9.27 1.68
N VAL A 197 10.39 -9.26 2.87
CA VAL A 197 9.46 -10.29 3.32
C VAL A 197 8.15 -9.66 3.76
N GLU A 198 7.07 -10.38 3.60
CA GLU A 198 5.74 -9.98 4.04
C GLU A 198 5.38 -10.65 5.35
N ILE A 199 4.86 -9.86 6.28
CA ILE A 199 4.47 -10.27 7.63
C ILE A 199 2.95 -10.15 7.76
N THR A 200 2.33 -11.11 8.42
CA THR A 200 0.91 -11.10 8.76
C THR A 200 0.68 -11.65 10.17
N SER A 201 -0.56 -11.56 10.67
CA SER A 201 -0.90 -12.02 12.02
C SER A 201 -2.34 -12.54 12.07
N PHE A 202 -2.54 -13.85 11.80
CA PHE A 202 -3.85 -14.49 11.84
C PHE A 202 -3.79 -15.87 12.53
N THR A 203 -4.79 -16.17 13.35
CA THR A 203 -4.82 -17.40 14.20
C THR A 203 -5.35 -18.63 13.47
N HIS A 204 -5.99 -18.50 12.33
CA HIS A 204 -6.43 -19.65 11.53
C HIS A 204 -5.26 -20.38 10.84
N HIS A 205 -4.07 -19.79 10.89
CA HIS A 205 -2.82 -20.42 10.47
C HIS A 205 -1.84 -20.53 11.63
N PRO A 206 -0.94 -21.53 11.65
CA PRO A 206 0.10 -21.62 12.67
C PRO A 206 1.03 -20.41 12.67
N PHE A 207 1.36 -19.89 13.84
CA PHE A 207 2.40 -18.86 13.96
C PHE A 207 3.80 -19.41 13.66
N TYR A 208 4.70 -18.50 13.25
CA TYR A 208 6.08 -18.76 12.85
C TYR A 208 6.21 -19.71 11.65
N THR A 209 5.18 -19.75 10.81
CA THR A 209 5.19 -20.45 9.53
C THR A 209 4.92 -19.48 8.38
N ARG A 210 5.22 -19.90 7.17
CA ARG A 210 4.82 -19.17 5.96
C ARG A 210 3.47 -19.68 5.50
N VAL A 211 2.53 -18.75 5.32
CA VAL A 211 1.14 -19.05 5.00
C VAL A 211 0.65 -18.16 3.85
N PRO A 212 -0.23 -18.64 2.96
CA PRO A 212 -0.93 -17.76 2.05
C PRO A 212 -1.95 -16.94 2.87
N VAL A 213 -2.08 -15.66 2.55
CA VAL A 213 -3.20 -14.85 3.07
C VAL A 213 -4.32 -14.89 2.04
N GLU A 214 -5.54 -15.21 2.49
CA GLU A 214 -6.72 -15.47 1.66
C GLU A 214 -7.40 -14.16 1.24
N ILE A 215 -6.69 -13.35 0.46
CA ILE A 215 -7.20 -12.12 -0.13
C ILE A 215 -7.17 -12.21 -1.66
N PRO A 216 -8.15 -11.58 -2.35
CA PRO A 216 -8.25 -11.67 -3.82
C PRO A 216 -7.00 -11.16 -4.56
N ASP A 217 -6.31 -10.18 -4.00
CA ASP A 217 -5.15 -9.55 -4.64
C ASP A 217 -3.84 -10.31 -4.41
N ASN A 218 -3.82 -11.31 -3.50
CA ASN A 218 -2.78 -12.33 -3.46
C ASN A 218 -3.01 -13.43 -4.52
N TRP A 219 -3.19 -13.01 -5.78
CA TRP A 219 -3.51 -13.89 -6.91
C TRP A 219 -2.39 -14.85 -7.29
N GLU A 220 -1.15 -14.57 -6.84
CA GLU A 220 0.02 -15.43 -7.00
C GLU A 220 0.13 -16.48 -5.88
N HIS A 221 -0.71 -16.39 -4.84
CA HIS A 221 -0.71 -17.27 -3.65
C HIS A 221 0.64 -17.30 -2.93
N GLU A 222 1.32 -16.16 -2.88
CA GLU A 222 2.58 -16.03 -2.16
C GLU A 222 2.38 -16.10 -0.65
N LEU A 223 3.48 -16.42 0.05
CA LEU A 223 3.45 -16.79 1.45
C LEU A 223 3.99 -15.66 2.33
N TYR A 224 3.20 -15.27 3.32
CA TYR A 224 3.54 -14.32 4.38
C TYR A 224 4.08 -15.06 5.60
N TYR A 225 4.98 -14.44 6.33
CA TYR A 225 5.36 -14.91 7.65
C TYR A 225 4.28 -14.55 8.67
N ASN A 226 3.68 -15.56 9.29
CA ASN A 226 2.61 -15.38 10.27
C ASN A 226 3.19 -15.35 11.69
N VAL A 227 2.96 -14.24 12.42
CA VAL A 227 3.44 -14.07 13.81
C VAL A 227 2.30 -13.59 14.71
N PRO A 228 2.39 -13.77 16.06
CA PRO A 228 1.42 -13.18 16.98
C PRO A 228 1.33 -11.65 16.83
N LEU A 229 0.15 -11.07 17.11
CA LEU A 229 -0.12 -9.65 16.89
C LEU A 229 0.86 -8.71 17.60
N ASP A 230 1.28 -9.03 18.82
CA ASP A 230 2.23 -8.19 19.54
C ASP A 230 3.64 -8.25 18.93
N GLU A 231 4.05 -9.41 18.38
CA GLU A 231 5.30 -9.51 17.63
C GLU A 231 5.20 -8.84 16.24
N TYR A 232 4.02 -8.90 15.62
CA TYR A 232 3.71 -8.16 14.40
C TYR A 232 3.91 -6.65 14.58
N MET A 233 3.36 -6.08 15.65
CA MET A 233 3.57 -4.67 16.00
C MET A 233 5.02 -4.38 16.39
N ALA A 234 5.66 -5.26 17.16
CA ALA A 234 7.06 -5.09 17.56
C ALA A 234 8.02 -5.08 16.36
N ILE A 235 7.74 -5.85 15.29
CA ILE A 235 8.51 -5.80 14.04
C ILE A 235 8.35 -4.43 13.37
N ALA A 236 7.12 -3.92 13.27
CA ALA A 236 6.85 -2.62 12.66
C ALA A 236 7.56 -1.49 13.41
N ASP A 237 7.41 -1.45 14.74
CA ASP A 237 8.06 -0.46 15.60
C ASP A 237 9.59 -0.54 15.53
N HIS A 238 10.15 -1.75 15.57
CA HIS A 238 11.59 -1.96 15.46
C HIS A 238 12.12 -1.50 14.11
N ALA A 239 11.44 -1.82 13.04
CA ALA A 239 11.81 -1.40 11.68
C ALA A 239 11.90 0.13 11.61
N LEU A 240 10.82 0.83 11.96
CA LEU A 240 10.76 2.28 11.87
C LEU A 240 11.79 2.97 12.76
N ASN A 241 12.01 2.49 13.99
CA ASN A 241 13.02 3.04 14.90
C ASN A 241 14.48 2.76 14.48
N ASN A 242 14.70 1.87 13.53
CA ASN A 242 16.04 1.52 13.02
C ASN A 242 16.31 1.96 11.57
N GLY A 243 15.53 2.93 11.07
CA GLY A 243 15.77 3.55 9.77
C GLY A 243 15.16 2.80 8.59
N PHE A 244 14.33 1.78 8.83
CA PHE A 244 13.57 1.08 7.80
C PHE A 244 12.16 1.64 7.70
N THR A 245 11.49 1.36 6.60
CA THR A 245 10.09 1.71 6.35
C THR A 245 9.26 0.45 6.08
N LEU A 246 7.93 0.59 5.86
CA LEU A 246 7.03 -0.54 5.61
C LEU A 246 6.13 -0.24 4.42
N ALA A 247 5.86 -1.24 3.57
CA ALA A 247 4.74 -1.17 2.64
C ALA A 247 3.53 -1.85 3.30
N TRP A 248 2.59 -1.04 3.77
CA TRP A 248 1.38 -1.43 4.48
C TRP A 248 0.27 -1.81 3.50
N ASP A 249 -0.44 -2.88 3.78
CA ASP A 249 -1.60 -3.37 3.05
C ASP A 249 -2.78 -3.58 4.00
N GLY A 250 -3.97 -3.06 3.65
CA GLY A 250 -5.13 -3.19 4.51
C GLY A 250 -6.38 -2.44 4.05
N THR A 251 -7.28 -2.23 4.99
CA THR A 251 -8.62 -1.71 4.77
C THR A 251 -8.73 -0.22 5.04
N LEU A 252 -9.43 0.49 4.16
CA LEU A 252 -9.88 1.86 4.39
C LEU A 252 -11.30 1.84 5.00
N THR A 253 -11.42 2.28 6.24
CA THR A 253 -12.72 2.35 6.93
C THR A 253 -13.37 3.73 6.79
N LYS A 254 -14.61 3.90 7.29
CA LYS A 254 -15.27 5.20 7.39
C LYS A 254 -14.51 6.22 8.26
N ASP A 255 -13.66 5.74 9.16
CA ASP A 255 -12.88 6.54 10.10
C ASP A 255 -11.44 6.82 9.58
N PHE A 256 -11.17 6.39 8.33
CA PHE A 256 -10.03 6.84 7.54
C PHE A 256 -10.38 8.16 6.84
N SER A 257 -9.67 9.22 7.14
CA SER A 257 -9.93 10.53 6.54
C SER A 257 -8.65 11.22 6.08
N GLN A 258 -8.40 11.17 4.77
CA GLN A 258 -7.31 11.93 4.16
C GLN A 258 -7.45 13.44 4.40
N GLU A 259 -8.68 13.96 4.42
CA GLU A 259 -8.96 15.38 4.66
C GLU A 259 -8.51 15.80 6.06
N LYS A 260 -8.85 15.02 7.09
CA LYS A 260 -8.43 15.25 8.47
C LYS A 260 -6.98 14.81 8.73
N GLY A 261 -6.45 13.94 7.87
CA GLY A 261 -5.12 13.38 7.96
C GLY A 261 -4.95 12.34 9.06
N VAL A 262 -6.02 11.63 9.42
CA VAL A 262 -5.99 10.58 10.45
C VAL A 262 -6.76 9.34 10.01
N ALA A 263 -6.31 8.18 10.49
CA ALA A 263 -7.02 6.90 10.42
C ALA A 263 -7.13 6.34 11.84
N LEU A 264 -8.37 6.11 12.28
CA LEU A 264 -8.70 5.75 13.66
C LEU A 264 -9.59 4.52 13.70
N GLU A 265 -9.53 3.76 14.78
CA GLU A 265 -10.46 2.67 15.05
C GLU A 265 -11.40 3.07 16.19
N ILE A 266 -12.38 3.93 15.86
CA ILE A 266 -13.27 4.57 16.82
C ILE A 266 -14.14 3.54 17.55
N SER A 267 -14.11 3.56 18.87
CA SER A 267 -14.92 2.69 19.72
C SER A 267 -16.42 3.06 19.66
N ALA A 268 -17.25 2.04 19.68
CA ALA A 268 -18.69 2.21 19.93
C ALA A 268 -18.99 2.43 21.43
N ASP A 269 -18.06 2.09 22.33
CA ASP A 269 -18.14 2.34 23.75
C ASP A 269 -17.74 3.80 24.03
N PRO A 270 -18.65 4.66 24.56
CA PRO A 270 -18.35 6.06 24.82
C PRO A 270 -17.32 6.30 25.93
N SER A 271 -16.91 5.25 26.64
CA SER A 271 -15.85 5.33 27.67
C SER A 271 -14.45 5.17 27.10
N ALA A 272 -14.30 4.84 25.82
CA ALA A 272 -13.03 4.67 25.13
C ALA A 272 -13.04 5.38 23.76
N ASP A 273 -11.96 6.07 23.42
CA ASP A 273 -11.85 6.78 22.13
C ASP A 273 -11.69 5.78 20.96
N GLU A 274 -10.85 4.76 21.15
CA GLU A 274 -10.62 3.70 20.16
C GLU A 274 -10.86 2.30 20.75
N VAL A 275 -11.11 1.34 19.86
CA VAL A 275 -11.19 -0.09 20.23
C VAL A 275 -9.81 -0.56 20.68
N ASN A 276 -9.73 -1.28 21.81
CA ASN A 276 -8.51 -1.99 22.18
C ASN A 276 -8.42 -3.30 21.38
N VAL A 277 -7.70 -3.27 20.27
CA VAL A 277 -7.64 -4.38 19.30
C VAL A 277 -6.75 -5.50 19.81
N THR A 278 -7.37 -6.64 20.11
CA THR A 278 -6.70 -7.89 20.46
C THR A 278 -6.50 -8.78 19.24
N GLN A 279 -5.72 -9.88 19.41
CA GLN A 279 -5.56 -10.91 18.38
C GLN A 279 -6.90 -11.50 17.94
N ASP A 280 -7.83 -11.72 18.89
CA ASP A 280 -9.14 -12.31 18.61
C ASP A 280 -10.03 -11.35 17.82
N ILE A 281 -10.05 -10.06 18.18
CA ILE A 281 -10.79 -9.02 17.45
C ILE A 281 -10.26 -8.90 16.02
N ARG A 282 -8.93 -8.87 15.85
CA ARG A 282 -8.30 -8.84 14.54
C ARG A 282 -8.71 -10.04 13.68
N GLN A 283 -8.71 -11.24 14.26
CA GLN A 283 -9.11 -12.46 13.57
C GLN A 283 -10.59 -12.43 13.19
N GLU A 284 -11.47 -12.07 14.12
CA GLU A 284 -12.91 -11.96 13.86
C GLU A 284 -13.19 -10.97 12.72
N TRP A 285 -12.52 -9.83 12.69
CA TRP A 285 -12.77 -8.82 11.66
C TRP A 285 -12.27 -9.24 10.28
N PHE A 286 -11.25 -10.05 10.20
CA PHE A 286 -10.82 -10.67 8.95
C PHE A 286 -11.83 -11.72 8.48
N GLU A 287 -12.27 -12.63 9.35
CA GLU A 287 -13.22 -13.71 9.05
C GLU A 287 -14.64 -13.19 8.72
N THR A 288 -14.99 -12.03 9.23
CA THR A 288 -16.30 -11.37 8.96
C THR A 288 -16.22 -10.35 7.83
N PHE A 289 -15.08 -10.26 7.12
CA PHE A 289 -14.85 -9.32 6.02
C PHE A 289 -15.00 -7.84 6.43
N SER A 290 -14.85 -7.55 7.70
CA SER A 290 -14.74 -6.18 8.24
C SER A 290 -13.36 -5.58 7.98
N THR A 291 -12.37 -6.45 7.82
CA THR A 291 -11.03 -6.12 7.33
C THR A 291 -10.80 -6.87 6.02
N VAL A 292 -10.53 -6.14 4.96
CA VAL A 292 -10.32 -6.62 3.59
C VAL A 292 -9.10 -5.92 2.98
N ASP A 293 -8.65 -6.41 1.85
CA ASP A 293 -7.61 -5.82 1.02
C ASP A 293 -8.21 -4.73 0.13
N ASP A 294 -7.97 -3.46 0.47
CA ASP A 294 -8.51 -2.30 -0.24
C ASP A 294 -7.42 -1.38 -0.78
N HIS A 295 -6.33 -1.20 -0.02
CA HIS A 295 -5.38 -0.14 -0.30
C HIS A 295 -4.00 -0.42 0.30
N LEU A 296 -2.95 -0.05 -0.45
CA LEU A 296 -1.60 -0.09 0.06
C LEU A 296 -1.02 1.32 0.21
N MET A 297 -0.25 1.51 1.28
CA MET A 297 0.41 2.78 1.62
C MET A 297 1.82 2.53 2.15
N HIS A 298 2.64 3.59 2.16
CA HIS A 298 4.01 3.53 2.64
C HIS A 298 4.12 4.15 4.03
N VAL A 299 4.46 3.37 5.05
CA VAL A 299 4.66 3.83 6.43
C VAL A 299 6.12 4.24 6.63
N THR A 300 6.36 5.50 6.97
CA THR A 300 7.70 6.10 7.06
C THR A 300 8.16 6.36 8.48
N GLY A 301 7.25 6.48 9.44
CA GLY A 301 7.66 6.92 10.77
C GLY A 301 6.64 6.69 11.86
N ILE A 302 6.97 7.20 13.03
CA ILE A 302 6.17 7.14 14.25
C ILE A 302 6.00 8.57 14.80
N ALA A 303 4.79 8.89 15.22
CA ALA A 303 4.45 10.11 15.93
C ALA A 303 3.65 9.79 17.20
N LYS A 304 3.52 10.78 18.07
CA LYS A 304 2.60 10.76 19.20
C LYS A 304 1.72 11.99 19.16
N ASP A 305 0.46 11.82 19.53
CA ASP A 305 -0.44 12.95 19.73
C ASP A 305 -0.19 13.67 21.07
N GLN A 306 -1.02 14.65 21.40
CA GLN A 306 -0.96 15.43 22.65
C GLN A 306 -1.18 14.59 23.90
N ASP A 307 -1.86 13.44 23.81
CA ASP A 307 -2.15 12.52 24.90
C ASP A 307 -1.12 11.38 25.01
N GLY A 308 -0.13 11.36 24.10
CA GLY A 308 0.95 10.38 24.06
C GLY A 308 0.59 9.08 23.35
N VAL A 309 -0.57 9.03 22.68
CA VAL A 309 -0.98 7.88 21.86
C VAL A 309 -0.08 7.77 20.64
N THR A 310 0.28 6.54 20.26
CA THR A 310 1.17 6.26 19.13
C THR A 310 0.41 6.28 17.82
N TYR A 311 1.02 6.91 16.81
CA TYR A 311 0.56 6.94 15.42
C TYR A 311 1.70 6.61 14.47
N TYR A 312 1.37 6.01 13.33
CA TYR A 312 2.30 5.75 12.24
C TYR A 312 2.15 6.83 11.17
N ILE A 313 3.28 7.46 10.80
CA ILE A 313 3.32 8.43 9.70
C ILE A 313 3.24 7.63 8.40
N THR A 314 2.19 7.89 7.63
CA THR A 314 1.85 7.09 6.46
C THR A 314 1.74 7.98 5.22
N LYS A 315 2.53 7.68 4.20
CA LYS A 315 2.55 8.33 2.90
C LYS A 315 1.54 7.65 1.97
N ASN A 316 0.55 8.41 1.50
CA ASN A 316 -0.46 7.93 0.56
C ASN A 316 -0.05 8.24 -0.89
N SER A 317 -0.73 7.62 -1.87
CA SER A 317 -0.52 7.80 -3.31
C SER A 317 -1.61 8.61 -4.00
N TRP A 318 -2.19 9.60 -3.30
CA TRP A 318 -3.24 10.50 -3.82
C TRP A 318 -2.77 11.94 -4.01
N GLY A 319 -1.47 12.14 -4.20
CA GLY A 319 -0.85 13.46 -4.34
C GLY A 319 -0.89 14.29 -3.07
N GLU A 320 -0.56 15.57 -3.18
CA GLU A 320 -0.56 16.51 -2.06
C GLU A 320 -1.99 16.90 -1.65
N SER A 321 -2.74 15.98 -1.09
CA SER A 321 -4.12 16.16 -0.64
C SER A 321 -4.24 16.10 0.89
N GLY A 322 -5.33 16.67 1.43
CA GLY A 322 -5.64 16.64 2.85
C GLY A 322 -4.76 17.54 3.74
N LYS A 323 -5.01 17.46 5.04
CA LYS A 323 -4.40 18.34 6.06
C LYS A 323 -2.86 18.29 6.08
N TYR A 324 -2.29 17.12 5.84
CA TYR A 324 -0.83 16.89 5.89
C TYR A 324 -0.24 16.62 4.50
N LYS A 325 -0.84 17.23 3.44
CA LYS A 325 -0.30 17.21 2.09
C LYS A 325 0.10 15.81 1.62
N GLY A 326 -0.85 14.86 1.66
CA GLY A 326 -0.66 13.48 1.20
C GLY A 326 -0.14 12.52 2.25
N PHE A 327 0.35 12.99 3.39
CA PHE A 327 0.63 12.16 4.56
C PHE A 327 -0.59 12.08 5.46
N MET A 328 -0.62 11.05 6.32
CA MET A 328 -1.62 10.88 7.36
C MET A 328 -1.02 10.17 8.57
N TYR A 329 -1.73 10.23 9.67
CA TYR A 329 -1.38 9.60 10.93
C TYR A 329 -2.36 8.48 11.22
N MET A 330 -1.88 7.25 11.17
CA MET A 330 -2.65 6.03 11.43
C MET A 330 -2.43 5.64 12.89
N SER A 331 -3.50 5.52 13.68
CA SER A 331 -3.37 5.10 15.08
C SER A 331 -2.83 3.68 15.19
N GLU A 332 -2.22 3.34 16.33
CA GLU A 332 -1.78 1.98 16.62
C GLU A 332 -2.94 1.00 16.54
N GLN A 333 -4.12 1.37 17.05
CA GLN A 333 -5.29 0.49 17.02
C GLN A 333 -5.80 0.26 15.60
N TYR A 334 -5.77 1.28 14.74
CA TYR A 334 -6.11 1.12 13.33
C TYR A 334 -5.12 0.20 12.62
N PHE A 335 -3.83 0.34 12.87
CA PHE A 335 -2.81 -0.54 12.30
C PHE A 335 -3.03 -1.99 12.77
N ARG A 336 -3.24 -2.22 14.07
CA ARG A 336 -3.55 -3.54 14.64
C ARG A 336 -4.77 -4.19 13.98
N ALA A 337 -5.82 -3.41 13.73
CA ALA A 337 -7.10 -3.87 13.21
C ALA A 337 -7.08 -4.09 11.70
N ARG A 338 -6.60 -3.09 10.96
CA ARG A 338 -6.87 -2.95 9.51
C ARG A 338 -5.69 -3.30 8.62
N CYS A 339 -4.50 -3.45 9.17
CA CYS A 339 -3.35 -3.93 8.42
C CYS A 339 -3.43 -5.44 8.22
N ILE A 340 -3.72 -5.91 7.01
CA ILE A 340 -3.71 -7.34 6.68
C ILE A 340 -2.29 -7.89 6.75
N GLY A 341 -1.36 -7.16 6.15
CA GLY A 341 0.05 -7.48 6.13
C GLY A 341 0.89 -6.28 5.76
N TYR A 342 2.19 -6.39 5.90
CA TYR A 342 3.12 -5.39 5.39
C TYR A 342 4.42 -6.03 4.93
N MET A 343 5.04 -5.41 3.93
CA MET A 343 6.39 -5.77 3.49
C MET A 343 7.42 -5.01 4.30
N VAL A 344 8.51 -5.69 4.66
CA VAL A 344 9.63 -5.12 5.40
C VAL A 344 10.95 -5.77 4.95
N HIS A 345 12.07 -5.06 5.12
CA HIS A 345 13.38 -5.67 4.93
C HIS A 345 13.66 -6.69 6.05
N LYS A 346 14.14 -7.88 5.74
CA LYS A 346 14.36 -8.97 6.72
C LYS A 346 15.29 -8.57 7.88
N ASP A 347 16.25 -7.66 7.65
CA ASP A 347 17.17 -7.19 8.69
C ASP A 347 16.53 -6.20 9.67
N ALA A 348 15.33 -5.70 9.33
CA ALA A 348 14.51 -4.86 10.22
C ALA A 348 13.76 -5.68 11.29
N ILE A 349 13.75 -7.00 11.19
CA ILE A 349 13.04 -7.88 12.13
C ILE A 349 13.91 -8.09 13.38
N PRO A 350 13.37 -7.93 14.62
CA PRO A 350 14.09 -8.23 15.86
C PRO A 350 14.70 -9.64 15.82
N LYS A 351 15.95 -9.78 16.30
CA LYS A 351 16.73 -11.02 16.14
C LYS A 351 16.07 -12.27 16.75
N ASP A 352 15.37 -12.11 17.86
CA ASP A 352 14.65 -13.17 18.53
C ASP A 352 13.42 -13.64 17.74
N ILE A 353 12.66 -12.70 17.17
CA ILE A 353 11.50 -13.00 16.31
C ILE A 353 11.99 -13.61 14.98
N ARG A 354 13.01 -13.03 14.37
CA ARG A 354 13.65 -13.55 13.15
C ARG A 354 14.06 -15.01 13.30
N LYS A 355 14.68 -15.36 14.44
CA LYS A 355 15.04 -16.76 14.74
C LYS A 355 13.84 -17.70 14.85
N LYS A 356 12.71 -17.23 15.43
CA LYS A 356 11.47 -18.02 15.50
C LYS A 356 10.87 -18.24 14.12
N MET A 357 11.02 -17.28 13.22
CA MET A 357 10.55 -17.34 11.82
C MET A 357 11.44 -18.19 10.91
N GLY A 358 12.62 -18.58 11.36
CA GLY A 358 13.58 -19.36 10.56
C GLY A 358 14.32 -18.54 9.49
N LEU A 359 14.48 -17.21 9.73
CA LEU A 359 15.17 -16.27 8.87
C LEU A 359 16.61 -16.00 9.33
#